data_1194ec986fd7df05fc3b835c29e34ccc
#
_entry.id   1194ec986fd7df05fc3b835c29e34ccc
#
_cell.length_a   1.000
_cell.length_b   1.000
_cell.length_c   1.000
_cell.angle_alpha   90.00
_cell.angle_beta   90.00
_cell.angle_gamma   90.00
#
_symmetry.space_group_name_H-M   'P 1'
#
loop_
_entity.id
_entity.type
_entity.pdbx_description
1 polymer ?
#
loop_
_entity_poly.entity_id
_entity_poly.type
_entity_poly.pdbx_seq_one_letter_code
_entity_poly.pdbx_strand_id
1 'polypeptide(L)'
;MIKKEDRRVERTKETLRQTFKILVKEKGYSHVKVKDIVEKANYNRTTFYVHYESKDELAADVIHREMVDFEYEFCKPTRENPLLDLTRMKPEGTDVFQYIVENRDYYDLLVMEDRIPHIQEQLLKKIQYIFKNRMSFVSDQYAEINDSYFVQYRSYGIFGFIIEWIRNDYNASPSEMARRIINLLY
;
A
#
# COMPACT_ATOMS: atom_id res chain seq x y z
N MET A 1 -18.96 -20.92 -3.28
CA MET A 1 -19.78 -20.14 -4.26
C MET A 1 -20.07 -18.78 -3.64
N ILE A 2 -19.47 -17.71 -4.15
CA ILE A 2 -19.79 -16.33 -3.74
C ILE A 2 -21.19 -16.04 -4.23
N LYS A 3 -22.13 -15.69 -3.31
CA LYS A 3 -23.50 -15.38 -3.66
C LYS A 3 -23.53 -14.18 -4.63
N LYS A 4 -24.49 -14.12 -5.54
CA LYS A 4 -24.68 -13.02 -6.52
C LYS A 4 -24.80 -11.65 -5.85
N GLU A 5 -25.30 -11.63 -4.63
CA GLU A 5 -25.45 -10.45 -3.77
C GLU A 5 -24.08 -9.91 -3.31
N ASP A 6 -23.15 -10.79 -2.90
CA ASP A 6 -21.79 -10.42 -2.49
C ASP A 6 -21.02 -9.73 -3.61
N ARG A 7 -21.20 -10.18 -4.85
CA ARG A 7 -20.54 -9.56 -6.03
C ARG A 7 -21.06 -8.15 -6.32
N ARG A 8 -22.36 -7.91 -6.11
CA ARG A 8 -22.96 -6.60 -6.32
C ARG A 8 -22.47 -5.61 -5.25
N VAL A 9 -22.43 -6.05 -4.00
CA VAL A 9 -21.92 -5.28 -2.87
C VAL A 9 -20.45 -4.89 -3.13
N GLU A 10 -19.61 -5.86 -3.47
CA GLU A 10 -18.19 -5.59 -3.72
C GLU A 10 -17.98 -4.64 -4.91
N ARG A 11 -18.74 -4.80 -5.99
CA ARG A 11 -18.69 -3.87 -7.12
C ARG A 11 -19.06 -2.44 -6.74
N THR A 12 -20.09 -2.28 -5.89
CA THR A 12 -20.50 -0.95 -5.39
C THR A 12 -19.40 -0.33 -4.54
N LYS A 13 -18.84 -1.09 -3.60
CA LYS A 13 -17.72 -0.64 -2.76
C LYS A 13 -16.51 -0.25 -3.61
N GLU A 14 -16.16 -1.06 -4.61
CA GLU A 14 -15.04 -0.76 -5.50
C GLU A 14 -15.26 0.54 -6.27
N THR A 15 -16.45 0.75 -6.81
CA THR A 15 -16.79 2.02 -7.49
C THR A 15 -16.65 3.22 -6.56
N LEU A 16 -17.11 3.09 -5.30
CA LEU A 16 -16.99 4.16 -4.30
C LEU A 16 -15.53 4.42 -3.93
N ARG A 17 -14.70 3.38 -3.73
CA ARG A 17 -13.26 3.50 -3.45
C ARG A 17 -12.52 4.21 -4.57
N GLN A 18 -12.73 3.80 -5.81
CA GLN A 18 -12.09 4.40 -6.99
C GLN A 18 -12.50 5.87 -7.15
N THR A 19 -13.80 6.14 -7.05
CA THR A 19 -14.32 7.51 -7.12
C THR A 19 -13.73 8.39 -6.03
N PHE A 20 -13.60 7.86 -4.82
CA PHE A 20 -13.02 8.58 -3.69
C PHE A 20 -11.53 8.93 -3.94
N LYS A 21 -10.72 7.97 -4.39
CA LYS A 21 -9.31 8.22 -4.75
C LYS A 21 -9.17 9.35 -5.78
N ILE A 22 -9.98 9.30 -6.83
CA ILE A 22 -9.99 10.34 -7.88
C ILE A 22 -10.32 11.72 -7.27
N LEU A 23 -11.37 11.80 -6.42
CA LEU A 23 -11.77 13.06 -5.80
C LEU A 23 -10.72 13.62 -4.84
N VAL A 24 -10.07 12.75 -4.07
CA VAL A 24 -8.96 13.17 -3.19
C VAL A 24 -7.82 13.72 -4.03
N LYS A 25 -7.46 13.08 -5.14
CA LYS A 25 -6.42 13.56 -6.06
C LYS A 25 -6.78 14.92 -6.71
N GLU A 26 -8.05 15.11 -7.05
CA GLU A 26 -8.53 16.34 -7.71
C GLU A 26 -8.58 17.56 -6.79
N LYS A 27 -8.98 17.41 -5.53
CA LYS A 27 -9.28 18.55 -4.65
C LYS A 27 -8.81 18.44 -3.20
N GLY A 28 -8.08 17.40 -2.87
CA GLY A 28 -7.63 17.13 -1.51
C GLY A 28 -8.69 16.46 -0.62
N TYR A 29 -8.20 15.73 0.39
CA TYR A 29 -9.07 14.96 1.29
C TYR A 29 -10.08 15.83 2.05
N SER A 30 -9.65 16.99 2.60
CA SER A 30 -10.50 17.85 3.42
C SER A 30 -11.73 18.38 2.66
N HIS A 31 -11.59 18.59 1.36
CA HIS A 31 -12.63 19.16 0.48
C HIS A 31 -13.57 18.11 -0.12
N VAL A 32 -13.28 16.80 0.02
CA VAL A 32 -14.17 15.74 -0.44
C VAL A 32 -15.34 15.57 0.53
N LYS A 33 -16.56 15.60 0.00
CA LYS A 33 -17.81 15.34 0.74
C LYS A 33 -18.49 14.09 0.20
N VAL A 34 -19.30 13.42 1.04
CA VAL A 34 -20.10 12.25 0.61
C VAL A 34 -20.98 12.57 -0.60
N LYS A 35 -21.50 13.82 -0.69
CA LYS A 35 -22.26 14.30 -1.85
C LYS A 35 -21.47 14.16 -3.14
N ASP A 36 -20.20 14.60 -3.14
CA ASP A 36 -19.35 14.56 -4.32
C ASP A 36 -19.06 13.11 -4.77
N ILE A 37 -18.86 12.23 -3.78
CA ILE A 37 -18.57 10.80 -4.03
C ILE A 37 -19.76 10.14 -4.72
N VAL A 38 -20.98 10.31 -4.18
CA VAL A 38 -22.15 9.64 -4.74
C VAL A 38 -22.56 10.21 -6.09
N GLU A 39 -22.42 11.53 -6.31
CA GLU A 39 -22.69 12.17 -7.59
C GLU A 39 -21.71 11.67 -8.67
N LYS A 40 -20.41 11.65 -8.39
CA LYS A 40 -19.38 11.18 -9.33
C LYS A 40 -19.47 9.66 -9.57
N ALA A 41 -19.85 8.87 -8.56
CA ALA A 41 -20.06 7.42 -8.67
C ALA A 41 -21.40 7.03 -9.32
N ASN A 42 -22.28 8.00 -9.59
CA ASN A 42 -23.62 7.78 -10.07
C ASN A 42 -24.48 6.88 -9.13
N TYR A 43 -24.34 7.12 -7.82
CA TYR A 43 -25.14 6.49 -6.78
C TYR A 43 -25.94 7.56 -5.98
N ASN A 44 -26.87 7.10 -5.15
CA ASN A 44 -27.53 7.95 -4.19
C ASN A 44 -26.88 7.84 -2.79
N ARG A 45 -27.20 8.79 -1.89
CA ARG A 45 -26.67 8.79 -0.53
C ARG A 45 -27.04 7.54 0.26
N THR A 46 -28.25 7.01 0.06
CA THR A 46 -28.70 5.80 0.74
C THR A 46 -27.79 4.62 0.39
N THR A 47 -27.41 4.47 -0.88
CA THR A 47 -26.45 3.44 -1.31
C THR A 47 -25.09 3.60 -0.63
N PHE A 48 -24.61 4.83 -0.47
CA PHE A 48 -23.36 5.07 0.28
C PHE A 48 -23.49 4.60 1.73
N TYR A 49 -24.55 5.05 2.44
CA TYR A 49 -24.74 4.74 3.86
C TYR A 49 -25.09 3.28 4.16
N VAL A 50 -25.46 2.49 3.16
CA VAL A 50 -25.55 1.01 3.29
C VAL A 50 -24.16 0.38 3.46
N HIS A 51 -23.10 1.04 2.96
CA HIS A 51 -21.75 0.46 2.93
C HIS A 51 -20.75 1.15 3.85
N TYR A 52 -20.94 2.44 4.13
CA TYR A 52 -20.01 3.26 4.92
C TYR A 52 -20.78 4.30 5.74
N GLU A 53 -20.49 4.40 7.03
CA GLU A 53 -21.10 5.39 7.91
C GLU A 53 -20.60 6.83 7.63
N SER A 54 -19.37 6.94 7.11
CA SER A 54 -18.72 8.24 6.84
C SER A 54 -17.70 8.15 5.71
N LYS A 55 -17.24 9.32 5.27
CA LYS A 55 -16.07 9.45 4.37
C LYS A 55 -14.81 8.84 4.98
N ASP A 56 -14.66 8.96 6.29
CA ASP A 56 -13.47 8.48 7.01
C ASP A 56 -13.44 6.95 7.06
N GLU A 57 -14.61 6.30 7.16
CA GLU A 57 -14.69 4.84 7.06
C GLU A 57 -14.37 4.34 5.65
N LEU A 58 -14.86 5.03 4.61
CA LEU A 58 -14.45 4.74 3.23
C LEU A 58 -12.94 4.91 3.04
N ALA A 59 -12.36 5.97 3.61
CA ALA A 59 -10.92 6.19 3.56
C ALA A 59 -10.13 5.07 4.25
N ALA A 60 -10.60 4.61 5.40
CA ALA A 60 -10.01 3.49 6.13
C ALA A 60 -10.09 2.17 5.33
N ASP A 61 -11.22 1.91 4.64
CA ASP A 61 -11.36 0.73 3.77
C ASP A 61 -10.41 0.80 2.56
N VAL A 62 -10.26 1.98 1.94
CA VAL A 62 -9.28 2.20 0.85
C VAL A 62 -7.87 1.88 1.32
N ILE A 63 -7.45 2.43 2.46
CA ILE A 63 -6.11 2.16 3.02
C ILE A 63 -5.95 0.68 3.36
N HIS A 64 -6.94 0.08 4.02
CA HIS A 64 -6.87 -1.32 4.43
C HIS A 64 -6.67 -2.26 3.23
N ARG A 65 -7.46 -2.10 2.17
CA ARG A 65 -7.35 -2.90 0.95
C ARG A 65 -5.97 -2.79 0.34
N GLU A 66 -5.49 -1.58 0.16
CA GLU A 66 -4.17 -1.34 -0.41
C GLU A 66 -3.05 -1.95 0.43
N MET A 67 -3.15 -1.89 1.76
CA MET A 67 -2.16 -2.50 2.65
C MET A 67 -2.18 -4.04 2.61
N VAL A 68 -3.31 -4.66 2.32
CA VAL A 68 -3.41 -6.12 2.09
C VAL A 68 -2.71 -6.50 0.80
N ASP A 69 -2.98 -5.79 -0.29
CA ASP A 69 -2.41 -6.06 -1.60
C ASP A 69 -0.90 -5.72 -1.62
N PHE A 70 -0.47 -4.63 -0.97
CA PHE A 70 0.95 -4.31 -0.76
C PHE A 70 1.69 -5.43 -0.03
N GLU A 71 1.15 -5.95 1.09
CA GLU A 71 1.75 -7.08 1.80
C GLU A 71 1.86 -8.32 0.91
N TYR A 72 0.81 -8.57 0.12
CA TYR A 72 0.79 -9.70 -0.81
C TYR A 72 1.93 -9.63 -1.82
N GLU A 73 2.11 -8.50 -2.50
CA GLU A 73 3.14 -8.31 -3.51
C GLU A 73 4.55 -8.22 -2.89
N PHE A 74 4.67 -7.55 -1.74
CA PHE A 74 5.95 -7.44 -1.02
C PHE A 74 6.47 -8.81 -0.57
N CYS A 75 5.59 -9.69 -0.08
CA CYS A 75 5.96 -11.00 0.43
C CYS A 75 5.98 -12.11 -0.64
N LYS A 76 5.63 -11.81 -1.89
CA LYS A 76 5.53 -12.80 -2.95
C LYS A 76 6.81 -13.63 -3.13
N PRO A 77 8.02 -13.05 -3.19
CA PRO A 77 9.24 -13.82 -3.34
C PRO A 77 9.48 -14.83 -2.21
N THR A 78 9.20 -14.44 -0.95
CA THR A 78 9.40 -15.30 0.22
C THR A 78 8.32 -16.39 0.35
N ARG A 79 7.12 -16.16 -0.18
CA ARG A 79 6.07 -17.19 -0.25
C ARG A 79 6.36 -18.26 -1.27
N GLU A 80 6.90 -17.89 -2.40
CA GLU A 80 7.27 -18.81 -3.48
C GLU A 80 8.53 -19.60 -3.10
N ASN A 81 9.40 -19.01 -2.28
CA ASN A 81 10.58 -19.69 -1.73
C ASN A 81 10.80 -19.30 -0.25
N PRO A 82 10.24 -20.05 0.72
CA PRO A 82 10.38 -19.76 2.15
C PRO A 82 11.83 -19.81 2.68
N LEU A 83 12.74 -20.42 1.94
CA LEU A 83 14.17 -20.47 2.25
C LEU A 83 14.97 -19.42 1.48
N LEU A 84 14.26 -18.43 0.91
CA LEU A 84 14.89 -17.38 0.15
C LEU A 84 15.83 -16.59 1.05
N ASP A 85 17.12 -16.75 0.77
CA ASP A 85 18.15 -15.88 1.30
C ASP A 85 17.98 -14.51 0.62
N LEU A 86 17.53 -13.52 1.37
CA LEU A 86 17.31 -12.17 0.86
C LEU A 86 18.61 -11.60 0.27
N THR A 87 19.80 -12.09 0.72
CA THR A 87 21.11 -11.72 0.18
C THR A 87 21.30 -12.18 -1.27
N ARG A 88 20.50 -13.15 -1.71
CA ARG A 88 20.55 -13.71 -3.06
C ARG A 88 19.31 -13.36 -3.88
N MET A 89 18.47 -12.46 -3.35
CA MET A 89 17.27 -12.03 -4.04
C MET A 89 17.63 -11.29 -5.32
N LYS A 90 17.05 -11.74 -6.43
CA LYS A 90 17.20 -11.03 -7.70
C LYS A 90 16.18 -9.92 -7.81
N PRO A 91 16.52 -8.78 -8.41
CA PRO A 91 15.60 -7.66 -8.63
C PRO A 91 14.31 -8.06 -9.36
N GLU A 92 14.39 -9.06 -10.25
CA GLU A 92 13.29 -9.56 -11.07
C GLU A 92 12.19 -10.29 -10.27
N GLY A 93 12.44 -10.59 -8.99
CA GLY A 93 11.44 -11.21 -8.10
C GLY A 93 10.72 -10.22 -7.18
N THR A 94 10.99 -8.93 -7.33
CA THR A 94 10.46 -7.91 -6.40
C THR A 94 9.33 -7.11 -7.07
N ASP A 95 8.16 -7.71 -7.19
CA ASP A 95 7.03 -7.15 -7.92
C ASP A 95 6.36 -5.96 -7.21
N VAL A 96 6.69 -5.70 -5.94
CA VAL A 96 6.07 -4.62 -5.15
C VAL A 96 6.27 -3.22 -5.77
N PHE A 97 7.41 -2.95 -6.39
CA PHE A 97 7.63 -1.65 -7.05
C PHE A 97 6.85 -1.53 -8.35
N GLN A 98 6.69 -2.62 -9.08
CA GLN A 98 5.80 -2.68 -10.24
C GLN A 98 4.35 -2.46 -9.82
N TYR A 99 3.92 -3.12 -8.75
CA TYR A 99 2.59 -2.94 -8.15
C TYR A 99 2.33 -1.47 -7.74
N ILE A 100 3.31 -0.80 -7.11
CA ILE A 100 3.20 0.61 -6.73
C ILE A 100 2.96 1.49 -7.97
N VAL A 101 3.70 1.27 -9.06
CA VAL A 101 3.53 2.04 -10.31
C VAL A 101 2.17 1.76 -10.96
N GLU A 102 1.71 0.53 -10.97
CA GLU A 102 0.39 0.15 -11.52
C GLU A 102 -0.77 0.73 -10.71
N ASN A 103 -0.54 1.05 -9.42
CA ASN A 103 -1.53 1.63 -8.50
C ASN A 103 -1.21 3.08 -8.13
N ARG A 104 -0.63 3.85 -9.05
CA ARG A 104 -0.28 5.28 -8.84
C ARG A 104 -1.46 6.14 -8.38
N ASP A 105 -2.69 5.77 -8.74
CA ASP A 105 -3.91 6.44 -8.29
C ASP A 105 -4.05 6.48 -6.75
N TYR A 106 -3.49 5.48 -6.06
CA TYR A 106 -3.40 5.45 -4.60
C TYR A 106 -2.06 6.00 -4.09
N TYR A 107 -0.93 5.56 -4.65
CA TYR A 107 0.38 5.89 -4.09
C TYR A 107 0.73 7.38 -4.23
N ASP A 108 0.23 8.08 -5.25
CA ASP A 108 0.36 9.53 -5.37
C ASP A 108 -0.29 10.26 -4.18
N LEU A 109 -1.36 9.71 -3.59
CA LEU A 109 -2.03 10.32 -2.43
C LEU A 109 -1.13 10.37 -1.18
N LEU A 110 -0.11 9.52 -1.09
CA LEU A 110 0.84 9.51 0.03
C LEU A 110 1.63 10.82 0.15
N VAL A 111 1.91 11.48 -0.97
CA VAL A 111 2.79 12.65 -1.03
C VAL A 111 2.04 13.97 -1.22
N MET A 112 0.71 13.93 -1.29
CA MET A 112 -0.13 15.13 -1.35
C MET A 112 -0.07 15.93 -0.05
N GLU A 113 -0.22 17.25 -0.12
CA GLU A 113 -0.31 18.14 1.03
C GLU A 113 -1.59 17.85 1.83
N ASP A 114 -2.75 17.87 1.17
CA ASP A 114 -4.06 17.53 1.75
C ASP A 114 -4.39 16.05 1.46
N ARG A 115 -3.60 15.16 2.08
CA ARG A 115 -3.73 13.71 1.94
C ARG A 115 -4.72 13.10 2.92
N ILE A 116 -5.10 11.86 2.68
CA ILE A 116 -5.89 11.07 3.63
C ILE A 116 -5.13 10.98 4.98
N PRO A 117 -5.80 11.27 6.12
CA PRO A 117 -5.17 11.16 7.44
C PRO A 117 -4.54 9.78 7.68
N HIS A 118 -3.37 9.77 8.29
CA HIS A 118 -2.63 8.56 8.66
C HIS A 118 -2.19 7.63 7.50
N ILE A 119 -2.41 8.00 6.22
CA ILE A 119 -2.09 7.13 5.07
C ILE A 119 -0.61 6.69 5.05
N GLN A 120 0.32 7.62 5.33
CA GLN A 120 1.75 7.31 5.42
C GLN A 120 2.09 6.44 6.65
N GLU A 121 1.45 6.72 7.77
CA GLU A 121 1.62 5.94 9.00
C GLU A 121 1.18 4.48 8.81
N GLN A 122 0.08 4.24 8.09
CA GLN A 122 -0.39 2.89 7.79
C GLN A 122 0.58 2.13 6.87
N LEU A 123 1.16 2.79 5.87
CA LEU A 123 2.20 2.17 5.05
C LEU A 123 3.43 1.80 5.88
N LEU A 124 3.92 2.72 6.72
CA LEU A 124 5.06 2.44 7.60
C LEU A 124 4.77 1.28 8.56
N LYS A 125 3.59 1.28 9.21
CA LYS A 125 3.16 0.17 10.09
C LYS A 125 3.09 -1.16 9.35
N LYS A 126 2.62 -1.16 8.11
CA LYS A 126 2.56 -2.36 7.27
C LYS A 126 3.97 -2.88 6.95
N ILE A 127 4.91 -2.02 6.59
CA ILE A 127 6.31 -2.39 6.36
C ILE A 127 6.93 -2.98 7.65
N GLN A 128 6.72 -2.34 8.81
CA GLN A 128 7.18 -2.85 10.10
C GLN A 128 6.61 -4.24 10.41
N TYR A 129 5.31 -4.42 10.18
CA TYR A 129 4.65 -5.72 10.36
C TYR A 129 5.27 -6.81 9.47
N ILE A 130 5.53 -6.51 8.19
CA ILE A 130 6.15 -7.43 7.24
C ILE A 130 7.54 -7.84 7.75
N PHE A 131 8.39 -6.88 8.12
CA PHE A 131 9.75 -7.17 8.62
C PHE A 131 9.72 -7.99 9.91
N LYS A 132 8.79 -7.71 10.80
CA LYS A 132 8.69 -8.40 12.09
C LYS A 132 8.13 -9.83 11.96
N ASN A 133 7.16 -10.06 11.05
CA ASN A 133 6.32 -11.26 11.09
C ASN A 133 6.39 -12.13 9.83
N ARG A 134 6.91 -11.60 8.71
CA ARG A 134 6.91 -12.28 7.41
C ARG A 134 8.30 -12.54 6.85
N MET A 135 9.30 -11.84 7.36
CA MET A 135 10.68 -12.00 6.91
C MET A 135 11.49 -12.70 7.98
N SER A 136 11.94 -13.92 7.70
CA SER A 136 13.00 -14.59 8.46
C SER A 136 14.33 -14.30 7.77
N PHE A 137 15.24 -13.64 8.49
CA PHE A 137 16.60 -13.44 8.01
C PHE A 137 17.40 -14.69 8.30
N VAL A 138 17.58 -15.52 7.27
CA VAL A 138 18.40 -16.74 7.35
C VAL A 138 19.86 -16.35 7.13
N SER A 139 20.51 -15.81 8.16
CA SER A 139 21.96 -15.88 8.24
C SER A 139 22.37 -15.91 9.69
N ASP A 140 23.25 -16.84 10.04
CA ASP A 140 23.84 -16.98 11.39
C ASP A 140 24.55 -15.68 11.85
N GLN A 141 24.95 -14.84 10.90
CA GLN A 141 25.61 -13.55 11.13
C GLN A 141 24.63 -12.46 11.63
N TYR A 142 23.31 -12.66 11.46
CA TYR A 142 22.26 -11.69 11.80
C TYR A 142 21.19 -12.26 12.75
N ALA A 143 21.41 -13.45 13.30
CA ALA A 143 20.47 -14.08 14.27
C ALA A 143 20.26 -13.23 15.53
N GLU A 144 21.22 -12.38 15.89
CA GLU A 144 21.12 -11.42 17.00
C GLU A 144 20.41 -10.11 16.59
N ILE A 145 20.13 -9.89 15.30
CA ILE A 145 19.62 -8.62 14.76
C ILE A 145 18.09 -8.64 14.61
N ASN A 146 17.40 -9.55 15.28
CA ASN A 146 15.94 -9.45 15.44
C ASN A 146 15.56 -8.40 16.51
N ASP A 147 16.46 -7.45 16.74
CA ASP A 147 16.27 -6.31 17.60
C ASP A 147 15.20 -5.38 16.99
N SER A 148 14.34 -4.86 17.86
CA SER A 148 13.29 -3.91 17.48
C SER A 148 13.86 -2.67 16.77
N TYR A 149 15.07 -2.24 17.09
CA TYR A 149 15.76 -1.12 16.44
C TYR A 149 16.13 -1.42 14.99
N PHE A 150 16.51 -2.65 14.68
CA PHE A 150 16.86 -3.05 13.33
C PHE A 150 15.64 -3.13 12.42
N VAL A 151 14.52 -3.67 12.92
CA VAL A 151 13.22 -3.65 12.23
C VAL A 151 12.82 -2.20 11.96
N GLN A 152 12.96 -1.29 12.94
CA GLN A 152 12.68 0.12 12.78
C GLN A 152 13.57 0.75 11.69
N TYR A 153 14.88 0.60 11.79
CA TYR A 153 15.84 1.16 10.84
C TYR A 153 15.50 0.75 9.39
N ARG A 154 15.31 -0.54 9.14
CA ARG A 154 14.97 -1.04 7.80
C ARG A 154 13.60 -0.53 7.32
N SER A 155 12.62 -0.53 8.20
CA SER A 155 11.26 -0.09 7.83
C SER A 155 11.24 1.38 7.45
N TYR A 156 11.90 2.24 8.22
CA TYR A 156 12.01 3.67 7.90
C TYR A 156 12.84 3.90 6.64
N GLY A 157 13.89 3.12 6.44
CA GLY A 157 14.69 3.17 5.21
C GLY A 157 13.84 2.88 3.97
N ILE A 158 13.14 1.76 3.94
CA ILE A 158 12.28 1.38 2.80
C ILE A 158 11.12 2.37 2.63
N PHE A 159 10.47 2.76 3.71
CA PHE A 159 9.42 3.76 3.67
C PHE A 159 9.93 5.07 3.05
N GLY A 160 11.08 5.59 3.52
CA GLY A 160 11.70 6.79 2.98
C GLY A 160 12.02 6.67 1.49
N PHE A 161 12.53 5.52 1.06
CA PHE A 161 12.80 5.23 -0.35
C PHE A 161 11.55 5.27 -1.22
N ILE A 162 10.45 4.65 -0.78
CA ILE A 162 9.18 4.66 -1.50
C ILE A 162 8.65 6.09 -1.60
N ILE A 163 8.60 6.82 -0.50
CA ILE A 163 8.08 8.21 -0.47
C ILE A 163 8.90 9.13 -1.37
N GLU A 164 10.23 9.01 -1.32
CA GLU A 164 11.11 9.85 -2.13
C GLU A 164 10.99 9.52 -3.62
N TRP A 165 10.87 8.25 -3.96
CA TRP A 165 10.65 7.81 -5.34
C TRP A 165 9.33 8.36 -5.92
N ILE A 166 8.24 8.32 -5.14
CA ILE A 166 6.94 8.88 -5.53
C ILE A 166 7.06 10.40 -5.71
N ARG A 167 7.71 11.12 -4.78
CA ARG A 167 7.92 12.57 -4.86
C ARG A 167 8.68 13.00 -6.11
N ASN A 168 9.59 12.16 -6.57
CA ASN A 168 10.37 12.39 -7.78
C ASN A 168 9.71 11.80 -9.03
N ASP A 169 8.39 11.66 -9.02
CA ASP A 169 7.58 11.15 -10.15
C ASP A 169 8.10 9.82 -10.72
N TYR A 170 8.48 8.90 -9.82
CA TYR A 170 8.95 7.55 -10.18
C TYR A 170 10.12 7.56 -11.17
N ASN A 171 11.10 8.43 -10.94
CA ASN A 171 12.23 8.72 -11.83
C ASN A 171 13.20 7.54 -12.07
N ALA A 172 13.05 6.44 -11.35
CA ALA A 172 13.75 5.18 -11.55
C ALA A 172 12.76 4.08 -11.94
N SER A 173 13.20 3.09 -12.71
CA SER A 173 12.35 1.94 -13.03
C SER A 173 12.08 1.08 -11.79
N PRO A 174 10.95 0.32 -11.74
CA PRO A 174 10.67 -0.63 -10.66
C PRO A 174 11.81 -1.60 -10.38
N SER A 175 12.44 -2.14 -11.42
CA SER A 175 13.59 -3.05 -11.28
C SER A 175 14.84 -2.36 -10.73
N GLU A 176 15.05 -1.09 -11.05
CA GLU A 176 16.13 -0.31 -10.45
C GLU A 176 15.88 -0.02 -8.97
N MET A 177 14.64 0.30 -8.59
CA MET A 177 14.26 0.49 -7.20
C MET A 177 14.44 -0.81 -6.40
N ALA A 178 14.01 -1.95 -6.93
CA ALA A 178 14.24 -3.25 -6.33
C ALA A 178 15.74 -3.51 -6.07
N ARG A 179 16.59 -3.27 -7.07
CA ARG A 179 18.04 -3.43 -6.95
C ARG A 179 18.64 -2.50 -5.89
N ARG A 180 18.23 -1.23 -5.84
CA ARG A 180 18.73 -0.27 -4.85
C ARG A 180 18.38 -0.71 -3.43
N ILE A 181 17.15 -1.18 -3.19
CA ILE A 181 16.73 -1.66 -1.87
C ILE A 181 17.49 -2.94 -1.48
N ILE A 182 17.61 -3.89 -2.38
CA ILE A 182 18.42 -5.10 -2.13
C ILE A 182 19.83 -4.72 -1.69
N ASN A 183 20.50 -3.81 -2.39
CA ASN A 183 21.85 -3.35 -2.05
C ASN A 183 21.94 -2.57 -0.71
N LEU A 184 20.82 -2.03 -0.20
CA LEU A 184 20.80 -1.32 1.08
C LEU A 184 20.44 -2.24 2.26
N LEU A 185 19.88 -3.40 1.98
CA LEU A 185 19.57 -4.39 3.00
C LEU A 185 20.78 -5.23 3.39
N TYR A 186 21.92 -5.05 2.70
CA TYR A 186 23.23 -5.69 2.88
C TYR A 186 24.33 -4.70 3.11
#